data_e4b7e723b444d9de6cd161390c5658c6
#
_entry.id   e4b7e723b444d9de6cd161390c5658c6
#
_cell.length_a   1.000
_cell.length_b   1.000
_cell.length_c   1.000
_cell.angle_alpha   90.00
_cell.angle_beta   90.00
_cell.angle_gamma   90.00
#
_symmetry.space_group_name_H-M   'P 1'
#
loop_
_entity.id
_entity.type
_entity.pdbx_description
1 polymer ?
#
loop_
_entity_poly.entity_id
_entity_poly.type
_entity_poly.pdbx_seq_one_letter_code
_entity_poly.pdbx_strand_id
1 'polypeptide(L)'
;TINKFNNIMEKQELIEKINSALADEFEVEESVITPEAPIKETLELDSLSLVDLVALIESNFGIKIAGSEVSNIKTFASLYDFVFDRMK
;
A
#
# COMPACT_ATOMS: atom_id res chain seq x y z
N THR A 1 4.53 0.59 27.60
CA THR A 1 4.43 0.81 27.15
C THR A 1 4.15 1.37 26.65
N ILE A 2 4.12 1.78 26.44
CA ILE A 2 3.95 2.32 25.91
C ILE A 2 3.74 2.89 25.30
N ASN A 3 3.60 3.15 24.96
CA ASN A 3 3.34 3.62 24.24
C ASN A 3 3.32 4.83 23.74
N LYS A 4 3.72 5.58 23.99
CA LYS A 4 3.98 6.89 23.54
C LYS A 4 3.95 7.00 22.04
N PHE A 5 4.36 5.99 21.44
CA PHE A 5 4.26 5.93 19.98
C PHE A 5 2.95 5.38 19.53
N ASN A 6 2.01 5.36 20.39
CA ASN A 6 0.71 4.82 20.06
C ASN A 6 -0.02 5.62 18.99
N ASN A 7 0.36 6.87 18.81
CA ASN A 7 -0.30 7.72 17.82
C ASN A 7 0.29 7.57 16.43
N ILE A 8 1.38 6.83 16.32
CA ILE A 8 2.07 6.66 15.04
C ILE A 8 2.18 5.18 14.75
N MET A 9 1.65 4.80 13.59
CA MET A 9 1.76 3.43 13.13
C MET A 9 3.20 3.15 12.74
N GLU A 10 3.77 2.08 13.24
CA GLU A 10 5.11 1.69 12.84
C GLU A 10 5.08 1.18 11.41
N LYS A 11 6.19 1.35 10.69
CA LYS A 11 6.23 0.99 9.29
C LYS A 11 5.95 -0.48 9.05
N GLN A 12 6.45 -1.35 9.93
CA GLN A 12 6.20 -2.77 9.80
C GLN A 12 4.71 -3.07 9.92
N GLU A 13 4.04 -2.43 10.84
CA GLU A 13 2.60 -2.59 11.01
C GLU A 13 1.85 -2.09 9.80
N LEU A 14 2.29 -0.97 9.24
CA LEU A 14 1.69 -0.43 8.02
C LEU A 14 1.84 -1.40 6.85
N ILE A 15 3.03 -1.97 6.71
CA ILE A 15 3.28 -2.93 5.64
C ILE A 15 2.33 -4.12 5.76
N GLU A 16 2.16 -4.63 6.95
CA GLU A 16 1.27 -5.77 7.17
C GLU A 16 -0.17 -5.42 6.83
N LYS A 17 -0.61 -4.22 7.18
CA LYS A 17 -1.97 -3.80 6.88
C LYS A 17 -2.18 -3.63 5.38
N ILE A 18 -1.20 -3.06 4.70
CA ILE A 18 -1.28 -2.90 3.25
C ILE A 18 -1.34 -4.26 2.59
N ASN A 19 -0.46 -5.17 2.97
CA ASN A 19 -0.41 -6.49 2.36
C ASN A 19 -1.71 -7.24 2.58
N SER A 20 -2.25 -7.16 3.78
CA SER A 20 -3.51 -7.83 4.09
C SER A 20 -4.67 -7.27 3.26
N ALA A 21 -4.73 -5.94 3.14
CA ALA A 21 -5.79 -5.30 2.38
C ALA A 21 -5.70 -5.65 0.91
N LEU A 22 -4.48 -5.64 0.36
CA LEU A 22 -4.28 -5.97 -1.05
C LEU A 22 -4.58 -7.44 -1.34
N ALA A 23 -4.13 -8.31 -0.45
CA ALA A 23 -4.36 -9.75 -0.62
C ALA A 23 -5.86 -10.04 -0.64
N ASP A 24 -6.60 -9.39 0.25
CA ASP A 24 -8.04 -9.59 0.33
C ASP A 24 -8.75 -9.02 -0.89
N GLU A 25 -8.39 -7.80 -1.28
CA GLU A 25 -9.08 -7.13 -2.38
C GLU A 25 -8.82 -7.78 -3.71
N PHE A 26 -7.58 -8.21 -3.97
CA PHE A 26 -7.20 -8.74 -5.26
C PHE A 26 -7.11 -10.27 -5.26
N GLU A 27 -7.45 -10.89 -4.14
CA GLU A 27 -7.54 -12.34 -4.01
C GLU A 27 -6.21 -13.02 -4.36
N VAL A 28 -5.14 -12.49 -3.78
CA VAL A 28 -3.81 -13.09 -3.92
C VAL A 28 -3.28 -13.40 -2.53
N GLU A 29 -2.26 -14.25 -2.47
CA GLU A 29 -1.63 -14.56 -1.20
C GLU A 29 -0.67 -13.46 -0.80
N GLU A 30 -0.58 -13.18 0.49
CA GLU A 30 0.35 -12.17 0.96
C GLU A 30 1.79 -12.51 0.65
N SER A 31 2.09 -13.81 0.51
CA SER A 31 3.45 -14.26 0.24
C SER A 31 3.98 -13.77 -1.11
N VAL A 32 3.11 -13.41 -2.05
CA VAL A 32 3.56 -12.88 -3.34
C VAL A 32 3.82 -11.39 -3.28
N ILE A 33 3.41 -10.74 -2.21
CA ILE A 33 3.57 -9.29 -2.05
C ILE A 33 4.87 -9.03 -1.31
N THR A 34 5.95 -8.94 -2.08
CA THR A 34 7.28 -8.68 -1.52
C THR A 34 7.72 -7.26 -1.88
N PRO A 35 8.63 -6.66 -1.08
CA PRO A 35 9.01 -5.26 -1.32
C PRO A 35 9.54 -4.99 -2.72
N GLU A 36 10.31 -5.92 -3.27
CA GLU A 36 10.92 -5.71 -4.57
C GLU A 36 10.01 -6.04 -5.74
N ALA A 37 8.88 -6.69 -5.48
CA ALA A 37 8.00 -7.12 -6.55
C ALA A 37 7.30 -5.93 -7.21
N PRO A 38 7.12 -5.98 -8.52
CA PRO A 38 6.37 -4.93 -9.21
C PRO A 38 4.88 -5.09 -8.93
N ILE A 39 4.23 -3.98 -8.59
CA ILE A 39 2.83 -4.03 -8.19
C ILE A 39 1.94 -4.48 -9.33
N LYS A 40 2.12 -3.86 -10.50
CA LYS A 40 1.22 -4.13 -11.62
C LYS A 40 1.29 -5.57 -12.08
N GLU A 41 2.49 -6.10 -12.18
CA GLU A 41 2.64 -7.48 -12.63
C GLU A 41 2.19 -8.48 -11.58
N THR A 42 2.49 -8.20 -10.31
CA THR A 42 2.15 -9.13 -9.24
C THR A 42 0.65 -9.24 -9.05
N LEU A 43 -0.05 -8.11 -9.11
CA LEU A 43 -1.50 -8.08 -8.92
C LEU A 43 -2.25 -8.11 -10.25
N GLU A 44 -1.53 -8.17 -11.37
CA GLU A 44 -2.13 -8.22 -12.71
C GLU A 44 -3.08 -7.05 -12.93
N LEU A 45 -2.59 -5.85 -12.64
CA LEU A 45 -3.42 -4.66 -12.72
C LEU A 45 -3.39 -4.04 -14.10
N ASP A 46 -4.55 -3.62 -14.57
CA ASP A 46 -4.65 -2.73 -15.72
C ASP A 46 -4.96 -1.32 -15.22
N SER A 47 -5.27 -0.41 -16.14
CA SER A 47 -5.51 0.98 -15.77
C SER A 47 -6.66 1.13 -14.78
N LEU A 48 -7.72 0.36 -14.97
CA LEU A 48 -8.88 0.46 -14.11
C LEU A 48 -8.60 -0.15 -12.73
N SER A 49 -7.92 -1.28 -12.71
CA SER A 49 -7.59 -1.92 -11.46
C SER A 49 -6.62 -1.08 -10.63
N LEU A 50 -5.76 -0.33 -11.31
CA LEU A 50 -4.83 0.56 -10.61
C LEU A 50 -5.60 1.65 -9.87
N VAL A 51 -6.68 2.15 -10.47
CA VAL A 51 -7.54 3.11 -9.78
C VAL A 51 -8.16 2.48 -8.55
N ASP A 52 -8.56 1.23 -8.64
CA ASP A 52 -9.10 0.52 -7.48
C ASP A 52 -8.07 0.40 -6.37
N LEU A 53 -6.82 0.14 -6.74
CA LEU A 53 -5.73 0.07 -5.77
C LEU A 53 -5.58 1.40 -5.03
N VAL A 54 -5.57 2.48 -5.78
CA VAL A 54 -5.44 3.81 -5.20
C VAL A 54 -6.60 4.09 -4.25
N ALA A 55 -7.82 3.81 -4.69
CA ALA A 55 -9.00 4.04 -3.86
C ALA A 55 -8.96 3.22 -2.58
N LEU A 56 -8.49 1.98 -2.68
CA LEU A 56 -8.39 1.11 -1.52
C LEU A 56 -7.42 1.69 -0.49
N ILE A 57 -6.26 2.13 -0.95
CA ILE A 57 -5.26 2.71 -0.06
C ILE A 57 -5.77 3.99 0.57
N GLU A 58 -6.37 4.86 -0.24
CA GLU A 58 -6.90 6.12 0.30
C GLU A 58 -7.97 5.87 1.36
N SER A 59 -8.85 4.91 1.09
CA SER A 59 -9.94 4.62 1.99
C SER A 59 -9.45 4.00 3.30
N ASN A 60 -8.49 3.10 3.20
CA ASN A 60 -8.03 2.38 4.39
C ASN A 60 -7.13 3.21 5.29
N PHE A 61 -6.39 4.16 4.73
CA PHE A 61 -5.40 4.91 5.49
C PHE A 61 -5.70 6.39 5.58
N GLY A 62 -6.78 6.84 4.95
CA GLY A 62 -7.21 8.23 5.07
C GLY A 62 -6.25 9.23 4.45
N ILE A 63 -5.56 8.84 3.39
CA ILE A 63 -4.61 9.70 2.70
C ILE A 63 -5.12 9.99 1.29
N LYS A 64 -4.43 10.90 0.61
CA LYS A 64 -4.74 11.25 -0.76
C LYS A 64 -3.56 10.93 -1.65
N ILE A 65 -3.83 10.37 -2.82
CA ILE A 65 -2.80 10.03 -3.79
C ILE A 65 -3.17 10.68 -5.12
N ALA A 66 -2.34 11.59 -5.57
CA ALA A 66 -2.57 12.24 -6.86
C ALA A 66 -2.25 11.27 -7.99
N GLY A 67 -2.96 11.43 -9.12
CA GLY A 67 -2.71 10.56 -10.26
C GLY A 67 -1.28 10.59 -10.74
N SER A 68 -0.65 11.76 -10.70
CA SER A 68 0.75 11.87 -11.12
C SER A 68 1.69 11.13 -10.17
N GLU A 69 1.29 10.96 -8.92
CA GLU A 69 2.12 10.25 -7.94
C GLU A 69 2.04 8.74 -8.12
N VAL A 70 0.91 8.26 -8.62
CA VAL A 70 0.72 6.83 -8.82
C VAL A 70 1.76 6.28 -9.79
N SER A 71 2.12 7.03 -10.81
CA SER A 71 3.07 6.56 -11.80
C SER A 71 4.47 6.36 -11.22
N ASN A 72 4.75 6.94 -10.06
CA ASN A 72 6.03 6.76 -9.39
C ASN A 72 6.04 5.58 -8.43
N ILE A 73 4.89 4.99 -8.19
CA ILE A 73 4.76 3.86 -7.26
C ILE A 73 4.77 2.59 -8.10
N LYS A 74 5.95 1.95 -8.20
CA LYS A 74 6.12 0.81 -9.08
C LYS A 74 6.27 -0.51 -8.34
N THR A 75 6.88 -0.48 -7.16
CA THR A 75 7.06 -1.68 -6.35
C THR A 75 6.30 -1.53 -5.04
N PHE A 76 6.13 -2.64 -4.35
CA PHE A 76 5.46 -2.57 -3.06
C PHE A 76 6.28 -1.76 -2.07
N ALA A 77 7.61 -1.82 -2.16
CA ALA A 77 8.45 -1.01 -1.29
C ALA A 77 8.17 0.49 -1.49
N SER A 78 8.06 0.92 -2.73
CA SER A 78 7.76 2.33 -2.99
C SER A 78 6.36 2.70 -2.50
N LEU A 79 5.42 1.77 -2.58
CA LEU A 79 4.08 2.01 -2.06
C LEU A 79 4.11 2.18 -0.54
N TYR A 80 4.84 1.31 0.16
CA TYR A 80 4.94 1.41 1.61
C TYR A 80 5.56 2.74 2.02
N ASP A 81 6.64 3.13 1.35
CA ASP A 81 7.32 4.38 1.67
C ASP A 81 6.40 5.57 1.43
N PHE A 82 5.67 5.54 0.33
CA PHE A 82 4.77 6.64 -0.02
C PHE A 82 3.68 6.79 1.04
N VAL A 83 3.04 5.68 1.39
CA VAL A 83 1.94 5.72 2.34
C VAL A 83 2.45 6.13 3.72
N PHE A 84 3.57 5.56 4.13
CA PHE A 84 4.12 5.87 5.45
C PHE A 84 4.48 7.36 5.55
N ASP A 85 5.04 7.90 4.50
CA ASP A 85 5.41 9.31 4.46
C ASP A 85 4.18 10.21 4.56
N ARG A 86 3.09 9.81 3.91
CA ARG A 86 1.86 10.59 3.95
C ARG A 86 1.14 10.51 5.27
N MET A 87 1.41 9.49 6.06
CA MET A 87 0.75 9.29 7.34
C MET A 87 1.46 9.94 8.49
N LYS A 88 2.63 10.49 8.27
CA LYS A 88 3.39 11.15 9.33
C LYS A 88 2.69 12.39 9.85
#